data_02f8f6178a82b46b308370e6d056102b
#
_entry.id   02f8f6178a82b46b308370e6d056102b
#
_cell.length_a   1.000
_cell.length_b   1.000
_cell.length_c   1.000
_cell.angle_alpha   90.00
_cell.angle_beta   90.00
_cell.angle_gamma   90.00
#
_symmetry.space_group_name_H-M   'P 1'
#
loop_
_entity.id
_entity.type
_entity.pdbx_description
1 polymer ?
#
loop_
_entity_poly.entity_id
_entity_poly.type
_entity_poly.pdbx_seq_one_letter_code
_entity_poly.pdbx_strand_id
1 'polypeptide(L)'
;MKIVIALLMAVLASVSGFAQEERPANPVRILTAGQHITPYKIEVTFGKTVHILFPTEVRYVDLGSNNIIAGKADGVENVVRVKAAVKEFPGETNFSVITGDGSFFSFNVVYKEEPSTLNINMDQWMNPDEGEKKGGSSIRVTELGEEDPTVIASVMYTIDRKSTRLH
;
A
#
# COMPACT_ATOMS: atom_id res chain seq x y z
N MET A 1 5.48 -31.28 -76.22
CA MET A 1 4.48 -31.39 -75.15
C MET A 1 5.09 -31.84 -73.82
N LYS A 2 5.93 -32.83 -73.74
CA LYS A 2 6.52 -33.34 -72.50
C LYS A 2 7.45 -32.33 -71.76
N ILE A 3 8.19 -31.50 -72.52
CA ILE A 3 9.11 -30.50 -71.97
C ILE A 3 8.35 -29.29 -71.35
N VAL A 4 7.24 -28.92 -71.95
CA VAL A 4 6.40 -27.79 -71.44
C VAL A 4 5.72 -28.17 -70.14
N ILE A 5 5.31 -29.40 -69.98
CA ILE A 5 4.72 -29.92 -68.70
C ILE A 5 5.77 -29.99 -67.59
N ALA A 6 7.01 -30.36 -67.89
CA ALA A 6 8.08 -30.38 -66.93
C ALA A 6 8.48 -28.98 -66.45
N LEU A 7 8.47 -27.97 -67.33
CA LEU A 7 8.72 -26.57 -66.96
C LEU A 7 7.57 -25.97 -66.12
N LEU A 8 6.32 -26.35 -66.40
CA LEU A 8 5.16 -25.89 -65.60
C LEU A 8 5.19 -26.47 -64.18
N MET A 9 5.62 -27.73 -64.03
CA MET A 9 5.75 -28.37 -62.71
C MET A 9 6.92 -27.80 -61.92
N ALA A 10 8.01 -27.35 -62.51
CA ALA A 10 9.12 -26.71 -61.85
C ALA A 10 8.78 -25.30 -61.29
N VAL A 11 7.89 -24.58 -61.96
CA VAL A 11 7.42 -23.24 -61.50
C VAL A 11 6.44 -23.36 -60.34
N LEU A 12 5.62 -24.41 -60.24
CA LEU A 12 4.72 -24.63 -59.11
C LEU A 12 5.46 -25.07 -57.83
N ALA A 13 6.66 -25.64 -57.93
CA ALA A 13 7.44 -26.05 -56.74
C ALA A 13 8.18 -24.91 -56.04
N SER A 14 8.25 -23.72 -56.64
CA SER A 14 8.97 -22.55 -56.04
C SER A 14 8.10 -21.61 -55.21
N VAL A 15 6.82 -21.94 -54.99
CA VAL A 15 5.91 -21.09 -54.17
C VAL A 15 5.75 -21.60 -52.74
N SER A 16 6.43 -22.66 -52.36
CA SER A 16 6.36 -23.23 -51.02
C SER A 16 7.48 -22.65 -50.16
N GLY A 17 7.23 -21.63 -49.39
CA GLY A 17 8.19 -21.31 -48.38
C GLY A 17 8.24 -19.91 -47.79
N PHE A 18 7.14 -19.18 -47.72
CA PHE A 18 7.04 -18.14 -46.73
C PHE A 18 6.10 -18.63 -45.61
N ALA A 19 6.53 -19.65 -44.88
CA ALA A 19 6.03 -19.90 -43.56
C ALA A 19 6.48 -18.70 -42.73
N GLN A 20 5.56 -17.74 -42.52
CA GLN A 20 5.69 -16.66 -41.59
C GLN A 20 5.83 -17.35 -40.22
N GLU A 21 7.03 -17.39 -39.69
CA GLU A 21 7.31 -17.83 -38.33
C GLU A 21 6.57 -16.85 -37.42
N GLU A 22 5.36 -17.23 -36.98
CA GLU A 22 4.65 -16.50 -35.94
C GLU A 22 5.59 -16.45 -34.75
N ARG A 23 6.18 -15.29 -34.48
CA ARG A 23 6.89 -15.05 -33.22
C ARG A 23 5.91 -15.41 -32.11
N PRO A 24 6.27 -16.35 -31.23
CA PRO A 24 5.40 -16.68 -30.11
C PRO A 24 5.09 -15.37 -29.39
N ALA A 25 3.81 -15.01 -29.33
CA ALA A 25 3.35 -13.87 -28.56
C ALA A 25 3.94 -14.03 -27.16
N ASN A 26 4.71 -13.03 -26.70
CA ASN A 26 5.32 -13.05 -25.38
C ASN A 26 4.22 -13.43 -24.39
N PRO A 27 4.29 -14.57 -23.70
CA PRO A 27 3.19 -15.01 -22.86
C PRO A 27 2.99 -13.98 -21.75
N VAL A 28 1.83 -13.34 -21.72
CA VAL A 28 1.45 -12.48 -20.63
C VAL A 28 1.37 -13.34 -19.36
N ARG A 29 2.23 -13.07 -18.41
CA ARG A 29 2.19 -13.76 -17.12
C ARG A 29 1.03 -13.20 -16.30
N ILE A 30 0.14 -14.09 -15.88
CA ILE A 30 -0.96 -13.74 -14.96
C ILE A 30 -0.45 -13.91 -13.53
N LEU A 31 -0.70 -12.90 -12.68
CA LEU A 31 -0.35 -12.99 -11.27
C LEU A 31 -1.17 -14.10 -10.59
N THR A 32 -0.51 -14.91 -9.80
CA THR A 32 -1.16 -15.92 -8.95
C THR A 32 -1.60 -15.28 -7.63
N ALA A 33 -2.53 -15.90 -6.91
CA ALA A 33 -3.02 -15.40 -5.62
C ALA A 33 -1.90 -15.13 -4.61
N GLY A 34 -0.86 -15.98 -4.58
CA GLY A 34 0.29 -15.80 -3.67
C GLY A 34 1.24 -14.64 -4.04
N GLN A 35 1.04 -14.00 -5.21
CA GLN A 35 1.80 -12.83 -5.64
C GLN A 35 1.06 -11.51 -5.37
N HIS A 36 -0.18 -11.59 -4.87
CA HIS A 36 -0.98 -10.44 -4.50
C HIS A 36 -0.74 -10.07 -3.03
N ILE A 37 -0.47 -8.80 -2.78
CA ILE A 37 -0.45 -8.24 -1.43
C ILE A 37 -1.82 -7.63 -1.16
N THR A 38 -2.54 -8.19 -0.18
CA THR A 38 -3.86 -7.67 0.21
C THR A 38 -3.70 -6.34 0.94
N PRO A 39 -4.30 -5.24 0.45
CA PRO A 39 -4.20 -3.95 1.12
C PRO A 39 -5.07 -3.91 2.39
N TYR A 40 -4.61 -3.15 3.39
CA TYR A 40 -5.43 -2.78 4.54
C TYR A 40 -6.41 -1.67 4.15
N LYS A 41 -7.65 -1.76 4.58
CA LYS A 41 -8.64 -0.70 4.35
C LYS A 41 -8.66 0.26 5.51
N ILE A 42 -8.49 1.56 5.22
CA ILE A 42 -8.57 2.63 6.22
C ILE A 42 -9.54 3.72 5.79
N GLU A 43 -10.08 4.41 6.78
CA GLU A 43 -10.98 5.53 6.61
C GLU A 43 -10.25 6.82 6.99
N VAL A 44 -10.36 7.87 6.18
CA VAL A 44 -9.78 9.19 6.46
C VAL A 44 -10.84 10.29 6.33
N THR A 45 -10.60 11.40 7.01
CA THR A 45 -11.44 12.59 6.92
C THR A 45 -10.59 13.84 6.77
N PHE A 46 -11.21 14.94 6.37
CA PHE A 46 -10.54 16.23 6.24
C PHE A 46 -10.22 16.87 7.60
N GLY A 47 -11.10 16.69 8.59
CA GLY A 47 -11.01 17.36 9.89
C GLY A 47 -10.13 16.67 10.94
N LYS A 48 -9.75 15.39 10.72
CA LYS A 48 -8.99 14.59 11.69
C LYS A 48 -7.84 13.89 11.00
N THR A 49 -6.78 13.56 11.74
CA THR A 49 -5.61 12.83 11.24
C THR A 49 -5.65 11.40 11.76
N VAL A 50 -5.39 10.45 10.88
CA VAL A 50 -5.15 9.05 11.21
C VAL A 50 -3.66 8.86 11.42
N HIS A 51 -3.28 8.23 12.53
CA HIS A 51 -1.91 7.87 12.85
C HIS A 51 -1.73 6.35 12.68
N ILE A 52 -0.70 5.97 11.96
CA ILE A 52 -0.36 4.57 11.72
C ILE A 52 1.04 4.33 12.25
N LEU A 53 1.14 3.46 13.25
CA LEU A 53 2.39 3.09 13.89
C LEU A 53 2.90 1.81 13.24
N PHE A 54 4.16 1.83 12.82
CA PHE A 54 4.85 0.70 12.22
C PHE A 54 5.84 0.08 13.20
N PRO A 55 6.19 -1.22 13.05
CA PRO A 55 7.14 -1.89 13.95
C PRO A 55 8.56 -1.30 13.87
N THR A 56 8.95 -0.75 12.70
CA THR A 56 10.26 -0.14 12.48
C THR A 56 10.12 1.23 11.77
N GLU A 57 11.22 1.96 11.63
CA GLU A 57 11.20 3.26 10.97
C GLU A 57 10.66 3.19 9.54
N VAL A 58 9.93 4.21 9.13
CA VAL A 58 9.39 4.34 7.77
C VAL A 58 10.45 4.94 6.84
N ARG A 59 10.78 4.21 5.78
CA ARG A 59 11.75 4.65 4.76
C ARG A 59 11.10 5.39 3.60
N TYR A 60 9.91 4.94 3.21
CA TYR A 60 9.26 5.46 2.02
C TYR A 60 7.74 5.45 2.16
N VAL A 61 7.09 6.51 1.66
CA VAL A 61 5.64 6.63 1.55
C VAL A 61 5.31 7.07 0.14
N ASP A 62 4.42 6.36 -0.53
CA ASP A 62 3.94 6.66 -1.88
C ASP A 62 2.43 6.82 -1.90
N LEU A 63 1.96 7.91 -2.50
CA LEU A 63 0.54 8.27 -2.54
C LEU A 63 -0.03 8.03 -3.94
N GLY A 64 -1.13 7.31 -4.03
CA GLY A 64 -1.82 7.03 -5.29
C GLY A 64 -2.60 8.21 -5.86
N SER A 65 -2.90 9.24 -5.05
CA SER A 65 -3.59 10.45 -5.52
C SER A 65 -3.33 11.65 -4.62
N ASN A 66 -3.71 12.84 -5.11
CA ASN A 66 -3.68 14.09 -4.36
C ASN A 66 -4.89 14.27 -3.43
N ASN A 67 -5.78 13.30 -3.33
CA ASN A 67 -6.95 13.36 -2.45
C ASN A 67 -6.58 13.16 -0.98
N ILE A 68 -5.39 12.63 -0.71
CA ILE A 68 -4.86 12.40 0.63
C ILE A 68 -3.50 13.07 0.81
N ILE A 69 -3.20 13.39 2.05
CA ILE A 69 -1.88 13.82 2.50
C ILE A 69 -1.39 12.76 3.46
N ALA A 70 -0.18 12.26 3.24
CA ALA A 70 0.49 11.39 4.18
C ALA A 70 1.97 11.78 4.31
N GLY A 71 2.53 11.55 5.49
CA GLY A 71 3.93 11.81 5.76
C GLY A 71 4.33 11.31 7.14
N LYS A 72 5.62 11.16 7.37
CA LYS A 72 6.16 10.82 8.69
C LYS A 72 5.83 11.93 9.68
N ALA A 73 5.64 11.56 10.94
CA ALA A 73 5.55 12.51 12.02
C ALA A 73 6.95 13.06 12.34
N ASP A 74 7.05 14.36 12.59
CA ASP A 74 8.32 15.00 12.91
C ASP A 74 8.90 14.42 14.20
N GLY A 75 10.17 14.01 14.16
CA GLY A 75 10.85 13.41 15.30
C GLY A 75 10.43 11.98 15.65
N VAL A 76 9.52 11.37 14.85
CA VAL A 76 9.02 10.00 15.09
C VAL A 76 9.08 9.21 13.79
N GLU A 77 10.13 8.40 13.64
CA GLU A 77 10.43 7.75 12.37
C GLU A 77 9.50 6.60 12.00
N ASN A 78 8.81 6.00 12.97
CA ASN A 78 7.92 4.85 12.76
C ASN A 78 6.43 5.20 12.71
N VAL A 79 6.07 6.49 12.62
CA VAL A 79 4.67 6.93 12.56
C VAL A 79 4.39 7.68 11.26
N VAL A 80 3.35 7.25 10.55
CA VAL A 80 2.81 7.97 9.39
C VAL A 80 1.49 8.62 9.78
N ARG A 81 1.37 9.91 9.49
CA ARG A 81 0.13 10.69 9.62
C ARG A 81 -0.56 10.72 8.26
N VAL A 82 -1.85 10.39 8.24
CA VAL A 82 -2.67 10.39 7.01
C VAL A 82 -3.95 11.16 7.23
N LYS A 83 -4.36 11.99 6.28
CA LYS A 83 -5.66 12.67 6.28
C LYS A 83 -6.14 12.94 4.86
N ALA A 84 -7.43 13.23 4.69
CA ALA A 84 -7.94 13.73 3.43
C ALA A 84 -7.41 15.15 3.16
N ALA A 85 -6.94 15.39 1.93
CA ALA A 85 -6.50 16.69 1.45
C ALA A 85 -7.69 17.59 1.08
N VAL A 86 -8.81 16.98 0.74
CA VAL A 86 -10.04 17.64 0.32
C VAL A 86 -11.21 17.15 1.15
N LYS A 87 -12.25 17.98 1.29
CA LYS A 87 -13.52 17.53 1.87
C LYS A 87 -14.19 16.63 0.86
N GLU A 88 -14.38 15.38 1.26
CA GLU A 88 -15.04 14.37 0.48
C GLU A 88 -14.41 14.13 -0.90
N PHE A 89 -13.99 12.91 -1.14
CA PHE A 89 -13.59 12.46 -2.47
C PHE A 89 -14.33 11.17 -2.80
N PRO A 90 -14.83 11.03 -4.04
CA PRO A 90 -15.54 9.83 -4.45
C PRO A 90 -14.57 8.68 -4.68
N GLY A 91 -15.02 7.47 -4.38
CA GLY A 91 -14.26 6.25 -4.64
C GLY A 91 -13.18 5.98 -3.61
N GLU A 92 -12.20 5.20 -4.03
CA GLU A 92 -11.09 4.72 -3.22
C GLU A 92 -9.78 5.22 -3.83
N THR A 93 -8.83 5.57 -2.98
CA THR A 93 -7.44 5.80 -3.37
C THR A 93 -6.53 4.87 -2.59
N ASN A 94 -5.24 4.94 -2.78
CA ASN A 94 -4.30 4.09 -2.08
C ASN A 94 -3.05 4.86 -1.67
N PHE A 95 -2.30 4.28 -0.75
CA PHE A 95 -0.89 4.58 -0.53
C PHE A 95 -0.15 3.34 -0.06
N SER A 96 1.15 3.38 -0.16
CA SER A 96 2.02 2.32 0.31
C SER A 96 3.15 2.86 1.19
N VAL A 97 3.63 2.00 2.07
CA VAL A 97 4.72 2.30 3.01
C VAL A 97 5.75 1.19 2.95
N ILE A 98 7.03 1.58 2.94
CA ILE A 98 8.16 0.66 3.10
C ILE A 98 8.88 1.04 4.38
N THR A 99 9.10 0.07 5.24
CA THR A 99 9.80 0.22 6.52
C THR A 99 11.28 -0.16 6.41
N GLY A 100 12.07 0.16 7.43
CA GLY A 100 13.51 -0.03 7.44
C GLY A 100 13.99 -1.47 7.36
N ASP A 101 13.16 -2.39 7.82
CA ASP A 101 13.36 -3.84 7.68
C ASP A 101 12.97 -4.39 6.29
N GLY A 102 12.51 -3.52 5.37
CA GLY A 102 12.08 -3.89 4.03
C GLY A 102 10.63 -4.39 3.93
N SER A 103 9.86 -4.34 5.01
CA SER A 103 8.45 -4.70 4.98
C SER A 103 7.64 -3.72 4.15
N PHE A 104 6.70 -4.24 3.34
CA PHE A 104 5.83 -3.47 2.48
C PHE A 104 4.38 -3.54 2.97
N PHE A 105 3.79 -2.38 3.20
CA PHE A 105 2.41 -2.21 3.62
C PHE A 105 1.63 -1.46 2.55
N SER A 106 0.50 -2.00 2.13
CA SER A 106 -0.42 -1.39 1.16
C SER A 106 -1.73 -1.03 1.83
N PHE A 107 -2.25 0.16 1.53
CA PHE A 107 -3.49 0.66 2.12
C PHE A 107 -4.44 1.14 1.03
N ASN A 108 -5.69 0.71 1.11
CA ASN A 108 -6.82 1.28 0.40
C ASN A 108 -7.50 2.30 1.31
N VAL A 109 -7.73 3.49 0.79
CA VAL A 109 -8.19 4.65 1.56
C VAL A 109 -9.53 5.14 1.04
N VAL A 110 -10.52 5.23 1.91
CA VAL A 110 -11.83 5.81 1.61
C VAL A 110 -12.09 7.03 2.48
N TYR A 111 -12.82 8.00 1.94
CA TYR A 111 -13.30 9.13 2.74
C TYR A 111 -14.47 8.70 3.62
N LYS A 112 -14.46 9.15 4.87
CA LYS A 112 -15.58 9.03 5.79
C LYS A 112 -15.57 10.21 6.75
N GLU A 113 -16.70 10.89 6.91
CA GLU A 113 -16.85 12.05 7.78
C GLU A 113 -16.40 11.74 9.23
N GLU A 114 -16.86 10.58 9.74
CA GLU A 114 -16.48 10.07 11.06
C GLU A 114 -15.77 8.70 10.91
N PRO A 115 -14.43 8.68 10.78
CA PRO A 115 -13.68 7.44 10.73
C PRO A 115 -13.86 6.58 11.97
N SER A 116 -13.94 5.27 11.80
CA SER A 116 -14.12 4.31 12.89
C SER A 116 -12.90 4.23 13.82
N THR A 117 -11.70 4.54 13.31
CA THR A 117 -10.47 4.61 14.09
C THR A 117 -9.55 5.71 13.59
N LEU A 118 -8.81 6.33 14.49
CA LEU A 118 -7.81 7.34 14.17
C LEU A 118 -6.38 6.88 14.51
N ASN A 119 -6.25 5.76 15.21
CA ASN A 119 -4.94 5.24 15.60
C ASN A 119 -4.86 3.75 15.26
N ILE A 120 -3.88 3.37 14.45
CA ILE A 120 -3.68 2.02 13.93
C ILE A 120 -2.28 1.58 14.32
N ASN A 121 -2.17 0.41 14.94
CA ASN A 121 -0.89 -0.19 15.27
C ASN A 121 -0.64 -1.41 14.37
N MET A 122 0.33 -1.30 13.46
CA MET A 122 0.69 -2.37 12.53
C MET A 122 1.53 -3.48 13.18
N ASP A 123 2.17 -3.21 14.32
CA ASP A 123 2.93 -4.21 15.07
C ASP A 123 2.03 -5.34 15.60
N GLN A 124 0.83 -5.00 16.06
CA GLN A 124 -0.14 -5.98 16.57
C GLN A 124 -0.70 -6.91 15.48
N TRP A 125 -0.66 -6.49 14.21
CA TRP A 125 -1.13 -7.31 13.09
C TRP A 125 -0.10 -8.37 12.67
N MET A 126 1.18 -8.14 12.96
CA MET A 126 2.25 -9.11 12.71
C MET A 126 2.33 -10.17 13.80
N ASN A 127 1.84 -9.87 15.02
CA ASN A 127 1.84 -10.76 16.18
C ASN A 127 0.47 -10.74 16.86
N PRO A 128 -0.59 -11.35 16.26
CA PRO A 128 -1.96 -11.32 16.81
C PRO A 128 -2.05 -11.96 18.21
N ASP A 129 -1.18 -12.90 18.53
CA ASP A 129 -1.16 -13.58 19.84
C ASP A 129 -0.63 -12.71 20.99
N GLU A 130 0.09 -11.61 20.72
CA GLU A 130 0.57 -10.69 21.76
C GLU A 130 -0.46 -9.60 22.12
N GLY A 131 -1.42 -9.30 21.21
CA GLY A 131 -2.42 -8.25 21.40
C GLY A 131 -3.47 -8.56 22.47
N GLU A 132 -3.76 -9.83 22.72
CA GLU A 132 -4.78 -10.24 23.72
C GLU A 132 -4.29 -10.23 25.18
N LYS A 133 -2.98 -10.15 25.42
CA LYS A 133 -2.40 -10.28 26.77
C LYS A 133 -2.15 -8.98 27.52
N LYS A 134 -2.32 -7.82 26.90
CA LYS A 134 -2.09 -6.52 27.54
C LYS A 134 -3.31 -5.60 27.36
N GLY A 135 -4.25 -5.70 28.28
CA GLY A 135 -5.26 -4.68 28.51
C GLY A 135 -4.63 -3.39 29.06
N GLY A 136 -3.92 -2.69 28.21
CA GLY A 136 -3.24 -1.44 28.50
C GLY A 136 -2.29 -1.14 27.35
N SER A 137 -2.72 -0.35 26.41
CA SER A 137 -1.95 0.01 25.22
C SER A 137 -0.78 0.91 25.62
N SER A 138 0.36 0.32 25.96
CA SER A 138 1.61 1.08 25.95
C SER A 138 2.24 0.94 24.57
N ILE A 139 2.09 1.95 23.76
CA ILE A 139 2.72 2.05 22.45
C ILE A 139 4.15 2.54 22.67
N ARG A 140 5.14 1.75 22.29
CA ARG A 140 6.52 2.20 22.30
C ARG A 140 6.80 2.91 20.98
N VAL A 141 6.89 4.23 21.02
CA VAL A 141 7.41 5.04 19.94
C VAL A 141 8.93 4.94 19.96
N THR A 142 9.54 4.32 18.94
CA THR A 142 10.98 4.20 18.84
C THR A 142 11.60 5.50 18.36
N GLU A 143 12.54 6.01 19.16
CA GLU A 143 13.36 7.20 18.95
C GLU A 143 12.60 8.51 18.82
N LEU A 144 12.35 9.10 19.96
CA LEU A 144 12.26 10.54 20.08
C LEU A 144 13.68 11.07 20.00
N GLY A 145 14.00 11.80 18.96
CA GLY A 145 15.14 12.71 19.01
C GLY A 145 14.99 13.55 20.28
N GLU A 146 16.06 13.72 21.02
CA GLU A 146 16.13 14.17 22.41
C GLU A 146 15.60 15.59 22.68
N GLU A 147 14.93 16.27 21.72
CA GLU A 147 14.74 17.72 21.78
C GLU A 147 13.29 18.24 21.74
N ASP A 148 12.23 17.44 21.59
CA ASP A 148 10.88 18.03 21.60
C ASP A 148 9.83 17.22 22.39
N PRO A 149 9.62 17.55 23.67
CA PRO A 149 8.60 16.93 24.52
C PRO A 149 7.15 17.24 24.08
N THR A 150 6.92 18.22 23.19
CA THR A 150 5.58 18.62 22.76
C THR A 150 4.94 17.62 21.80
N VAL A 151 5.73 16.89 21.01
CA VAL A 151 5.23 15.88 20.08
C VAL A 151 4.70 14.66 20.83
N ILE A 152 5.38 14.24 21.90
CA ILE A 152 4.91 13.14 22.78
C ILE A 152 3.57 13.50 23.43
N ALA A 153 3.44 14.72 23.92
CA ALA A 153 2.23 15.17 24.58
C ALA A 153 1.02 15.15 23.64
N SER A 154 1.20 15.47 22.34
CA SER A 154 0.09 15.49 21.39
C SER A 154 -0.40 14.07 21.02
N VAL A 155 0.49 13.10 20.89
CA VAL A 155 0.13 11.69 20.58
C VAL A 155 -0.47 11.03 21.82
N MET A 156 0.13 11.19 22.98
CA MET A 156 -0.39 10.65 24.25
C MET A 156 -1.71 11.33 24.68
N TYR A 157 -1.86 12.64 24.49
CA TYR A 157 -3.06 13.36 24.84
C TYR A 157 -4.29 12.93 24.02
N THR A 158 -4.08 12.52 22.79
CA THR A 158 -5.17 12.00 21.92
C THR A 158 -5.62 10.60 22.35
N ILE A 159 -4.72 9.78 22.89
CA ILE A 159 -5.01 8.43 23.39
C ILE A 159 -5.78 8.50 24.71
N ASP A 160 -5.36 9.34 25.64
CA ASP A 160 -5.91 9.44 27.01
C ASP A 160 -7.33 10.04 27.04
N ARG A 161 -7.62 11.00 26.17
CA ARG A 161 -8.95 11.66 26.09
C ARG A 161 -10.08 10.73 25.63
N LYS A 162 -9.75 9.63 24.93
CA LYS A 162 -10.75 8.67 24.47
C LYS A 162 -11.04 7.58 25.52
N SER A 163 -10.10 7.31 26.41
CA SER A 163 -10.25 6.36 27.53
C SER A 163 -11.19 6.88 28.62
N THR A 164 -11.28 8.20 28.82
CA THR A 164 -12.08 8.82 29.88
C THR A 164 -13.56 9.07 29.53
N ARG A 165 -14.01 8.72 28.32
CA ARG A 165 -15.42 8.91 27.89
C ARG A 165 -16.28 7.63 27.89
N LEU A 166 -15.80 6.53 28.45
CA LEU A 166 -16.54 5.27 28.56
C LEU A 166 -16.88 4.96 30.04
N HIS A 167 -17.44 5.93 30.75
CA HIS A 167 -18.17 5.71 32.00
C HIS A 167 -19.43 6.56 32.01
#